data_16a78a72b8aa3c9ea5448d3ba2d46a86
#
_entry.id   16a78a72b8aa3c9ea5448d3ba2d46a86
#
_cell.length_a   1.000
_cell.length_b   1.000
_cell.length_c   1.000
_cell.angle_alpha   90.00
_cell.angle_beta   90.00
_cell.angle_gamma   90.00
#
_symmetry.space_group_name_H-M   'P 1'
#
loop_
_entity.id
_entity.type
_entity.pdbx_description
1 polymer ?
#
loop_
_entity_poly.entity_id
_entity_poly.type
_entity_poly.pdbx_seq_one_letter_code
_entity_poly.pdbx_strand_id
1 'polypeptide(L)'
;MALLKKSPNRWHAIKNAEERMSDAIKMLSGRWKTWASVVALTTAAGVTMMPAAHADEAAAKALFKAMSDYLAAQKAISFDFDSNLEVVTTEGQKIGLASSGTLNVNRPDKIHMTRTGGFADVEFVFDGKTVTLLGKNAKVYVQEEVPGTIDQLVDELRNKFQRPVPAADLLMSDVYNQIMPLATNTKDLGSGVIRGVECDHLAFRTEEVDLQIWIAQGSNPYPCRYVITSQKVAGSPQYTIDVRSWKTGAEVAADRFNLPVPAGAKKLTANDLPDIDELPAIFAAKK
;
A
#
# COMPACT_ATOMS: atom_id res chain seq x y z
N MET A 1 29.75 33.45 -14.33
CA MET A 1 28.83 34.48 -14.83
C MET A 1 28.54 34.16 -16.29
N ALA A 2 27.45 33.42 -16.56
CA ALA A 2 27.01 33.14 -17.92
C ALA A 2 25.48 33.07 -17.89
N LEU A 3 24.87 34.05 -18.54
CA LEU A 3 23.42 34.32 -18.61
C LEU A 3 22.70 33.25 -19.44
N LEU A 4 21.75 32.55 -18.85
CA LEU A 4 20.78 31.73 -19.55
C LEU A 4 19.69 32.63 -20.15
N LYS A 5 19.77 32.86 -21.46
CA LYS A 5 18.76 33.53 -22.26
C LYS A 5 17.44 32.72 -22.21
N LYS A 6 16.38 33.33 -21.67
CA LYS A 6 15.01 32.84 -21.75
C LYS A 6 14.54 32.83 -23.21
N SER A 7 14.19 31.68 -23.74
CA SER A 7 13.58 31.53 -25.07
C SER A 7 12.06 31.74 -24.99
N PRO A 8 11.48 32.68 -25.78
CA PRO A 8 10.05 33.00 -25.74
C PRO A 8 9.14 31.93 -26.37
N ASN A 9 9.70 30.94 -27.05
CA ASN A 9 8.93 30.03 -27.93
C ASN A 9 8.27 28.84 -27.18
N ARG A 10 8.49 28.67 -25.90
CA ARG A 10 7.94 27.52 -25.16
C ARG A 10 6.49 27.74 -24.72
N TRP A 11 6.06 28.97 -24.51
CA TRP A 11 4.68 29.31 -24.12
C TRP A 11 3.69 29.23 -25.28
N HIS A 12 4.11 29.51 -26.50
CA HIS A 12 3.26 29.36 -27.69
C HIS A 12 3.01 27.91 -28.07
N ALA A 13 3.95 26.98 -27.76
CA ALA A 13 3.78 25.56 -28.05
C ALA A 13 2.75 24.90 -27.09
N ILE A 14 2.68 25.32 -25.84
CA ILE A 14 1.71 24.79 -24.85
C ILE A 14 0.31 25.30 -25.17
N LYS A 15 0.15 26.58 -25.50
CA LYS A 15 -1.14 27.16 -25.86
C LYS A 15 -1.74 26.53 -27.14
N ASN A 16 -0.90 26.26 -28.13
CA ASN A 16 -1.31 25.57 -29.37
C ASN A 16 -1.66 24.09 -29.16
N ALA A 17 -1.14 23.42 -28.10
CA ALA A 17 -1.51 22.05 -27.77
C ALA A 17 -2.88 21.99 -27.06
N GLU A 18 -3.19 22.95 -26.18
CA GLU A 18 -4.49 23.04 -25.53
C GLU A 18 -5.62 23.41 -26.52
N GLU A 19 -5.38 24.32 -27.47
CA GLU A 19 -6.34 24.67 -28.51
C GLU A 19 -6.62 23.48 -29.44
N ARG A 20 -5.60 22.70 -29.85
CA ARG A 20 -5.76 21.50 -30.68
C ARG A 20 -6.53 20.39 -29.98
N MET A 21 -6.38 20.25 -28.67
CA MET A 21 -7.12 19.25 -27.88
C MET A 21 -8.58 19.66 -27.70
N SER A 22 -8.87 20.95 -27.53
CA SER A 22 -10.24 21.50 -27.51
C SER A 22 -10.97 21.31 -28.83
N ASP A 23 -10.29 21.51 -29.97
CA ASP A 23 -10.89 21.34 -31.29
C ASP A 23 -11.10 19.87 -31.68
N ALA A 24 -10.24 18.95 -31.22
CA ALA A 24 -10.44 17.51 -31.38
C ALA A 24 -11.67 17.01 -30.61
N ILE A 25 -11.93 17.55 -29.43
CA ILE A 25 -13.12 17.21 -28.61
C ILE A 25 -14.40 17.75 -29.26
N LYS A 26 -14.37 18.95 -29.89
CA LYS A 26 -15.49 19.52 -30.64
C LYS A 26 -15.82 18.74 -31.92
N MET A 27 -14.82 18.19 -32.62
CA MET A 27 -15.04 17.36 -33.81
C MET A 27 -15.68 15.99 -33.48
N LEU A 28 -15.44 15.43 -32.29
CA LEU A 28 -16.05 14.18 -31.86
C LEU A 28 -17.51 14.34 -31.41
N SER A 29 -17.92 15.55 -30.98
CA SER A 29 -19.30 15.83 -30.55
C SER A 29 -20.26 16.19 -31.68
N GLY A 30 -19.77 16.43 -32.90
CA GLY A 30 -20.53 16.92 -34.05
C GLY A 30 -21.13 15.87 -35.00
N ARG A 31 -20.85 14.57 -34.83
CA ARG A 31 -21.24 13.54 -35.83
C ARG A 31 -22.26 12.51 -35.39
N TRP A 32 -23.02 12.75 -34.32
CA TRP A 32 -24.11 11.85 -33.90
C TRP A 32 -25.48 12.55 -33.96
N LYS A 33 -25.87 13.03 -35.13
CA LYS A 33 -27.29 13.32 -35.42
C LYS A 33 -27.61 12.70 -36.76
N THR A 34 -28.42 11.71 -36.72
CA THR A 34 -29.30 11.07 -37.73
C THR A 34 -29.09 9.56 -37.74
N TRP A 35 -29.96 8.88 -37.04
CA TRP A 35 -30.71 7.68 -37.44
C TRP A 35 -31.70 7.38 -36.29
N ALA A 36 -32.84 8.05 -36.38
CA ALA A 36 -34.03 7.67 -35.63
C ALA A 36 -34.97 6.96 -36.62
N SER A 37 -35.24 5.70 -36.41
CA SER A 37 -36.45 5.05 -36.89
C SER A 37 -36.80 3.86 -36.02
N VAL A 38 -37.72 4.07 -35.15
CA VAL A 38 -38.93 3.32 -34.76
C VAL A 38 -38.86 1.80 -34.83
N VAL A 39 -38.87 1.12 -33.68
CA VAL A 39 -39.74 0.00 -33.37
C VAL A 39 -40.16 0.10 -31.91
N ALA A 40 -41.42 0.41 -31.67
CA ALA A 40 -42.06 0.28 -30.40
C ALA A 40 -42.49 -1.19 -30.21
N LEU A 41 -41.95 -1.84 -29.18
CA LEU A 41 -42.54 -3.06 -28.58
C LEU A 41 -42.54 -2.89 -27.09
N THR A 42 -43.73 -2.65 -26.55
CA THR A 42 -44.05 -2.62 -25.15
C THR A 42 -43.98 -4.03 -24.56
N THR A 43 -43.00 -4.27 -23.66
CA THR A 43 -43.14 -5.29 -22.61
C THR A 43 -42.77 -4.63 -21.29
N ALA A 44 -43.82 -4.39 -20.47
CA ALA A 44 -43.68 -3.98 -19.09
C ALA A 44 -43.10 -5.16 -18.29
N ALA A 45 -41.80 -5.23 -18.13
CA ALA A 45 -41.13 -6.00 -17.11
C ALA A 45 -40.71 -5.03 -16.00
N GLY A 46 -41.39 -5.11 -14.86
CA GLY A 46 -41.06 -4.34 -13.67
C GLY A 46 -39.66 -4.68 -13.21
N VAL A 47 -38.67 -3.86 -13.59
CA VAL A 47 -37.34 -3.88 -13.02
C VAL A 47 -37.46 -3.19 -11.68
N THR A 48 -37.56 -3.97 -10.61
CA THR A 48 -37.32 -3.48 -9.25
C THR A 48 -35.83 -3.08 -9.21
N MET A 49 -35.56 -1.79 -9.33
CA MET A 49 -34.21 -1.23 -9.05
C MET A 49 -33.95 -1.45 -7.55
N MET A 50 -33.25 -2.51 -7.20
CA MET A 50 -32.63 -2.61 -5.89
C MET A 50 -31.60 -1.47 -5.77
N PRO A 51 -31.49 -0.80 -4.60
CA PRO A 51 -30.46 0.21 -4.39
C PRO A 51 -29.09 -0.47 -4.41
N ALA A 52 -28.36 -0.30 -5.51
CA ALA A 52 -27.07 -0.94 -5.76
C ALA A 52 -26.00 -0.60 -4.69
N ALA A 53 -26.09 0.54 -4.02
CA ALA A 53 -25.07 1.03 -3.09
C ALA A 53 -24.95 0.22 -1.77
N HIS A 54 -26.04 -0.37 -1.27
CA HIS A 54 -25.99 -1.15 -0.02
C HIS A 54 -25.55 -2.61 -0.24
N ALA A 55 -25.82 -3.15 -1.41
CA ALA A 55 -25.34 -4.49 -1.78
C ALA A 55 -23.82 -4.50 -1.95
N ASP A 56 -23.26 -3.43 -2.44
CA ASP A 56 -21.86 -3.19 -2.70
C ASP A 56 -21.02 -3.13 -1.40
N GLU A 57 -21.46 -2.39 -0.39
CA GLU A 57 -20.78 -2.30 0.90
C GLU A 57 -20.78 -3.64 1.66
N ALA A 58 -21.88 -4.37 1.65
CA ALA A 58 -21.99 -5.67 2.31
C ALA A 58 -21.09 -6.72 1.64
N ALA A 59 -21.03 -6.71 0.30
CA ALA A 59 -20.15 -7.59 -0.47
C ALA A 59 -18.67 -7.28 -0.18
N ALA A 60 -18.27 -6.01 -0.20
CA ALA A 60 -16.90 -5.60 0.13
C ALA A 60 -16.49 -6.03 1.54
N LYS A 61 -17.35 -5.87 2.53
CA LYS A 61 -17.09 -6.31 3.92
C LYS A 61 -16.95 -7.82 4.01
N ALA A 62 -17.77 -8.59 3.27
CA ALA A 62 -17.69 -10.04 3.25
C ALA A 62 -16.39 -10.54 2.61
N LEU A 63 -15.96 -9.96 1.48
CA LEU A 63 -14.69 -10.27 0.81
C LEU A 63 -13.49 -9.94 1.70
N PHE A 64 -13.51 -8.78 2.33
CA PHE A 64 -12.44 -8.37 3.25
C PHE A 64 -12.37 -9.26 4.49
N LYS A 65 -13.52 -9.68 5.02
CA LYS A 65 -13.60 -10.63 6.12
C LYS A 65 -13.04 -12.00 5.73
N ALA A 66 -13.39 -12.51 4.55
CA ALA A 66 -12.89 -13.79 4.06
C ALA A 66 -11.34 -13.78 3.95
N MET A 67 -10.76 -12.67 3.45
CA MET A 67 -9.30 -12.49 3.45
C MET A 67 -8.74 -12.48 4.87
N SER A 68 -9.33 -11.73 5.80
CA SER A 68 -8.89 -11.66 7.19
C SER A 68 -8.90 -13.03 7.85
N ASP A 69 -9.99 -13.79 7.69
CA ASP A 69 -10.14 -15.14 8.23
C ASP A 69 -9.11 -16.11 7.62
N TYR A 70 -8.87 -16.00 6.31
CA TYR A 70 -7.83 -16.78 5.63
C TYR A 70 -6.43 -16.48 6.19
N LEU A 71 -6.05 -15.19 6.34
CA LEU A 71 -4.77 -14.80 6.88
C LEU A 71 -4.58 -15.26 8.33
N ALA A 72 -5.61 -15.14 9.16
CA ALA A 72 -5.61 -15.59 10.55
C ALA A 72 -5.38 -17.11 10.69
N ALA A 73 -5.91 -17.90 9.78
CA ALA A 73 -5.78 -19.37 9.77
C ALA A 73 -4.36 -19.84 9.41
N GLN A 74 -3.53 -19.00 8.77
CA GLN A 74 -2.19 -19.40 8.35
C GLN A 74 -1.21 -19.34 9.51
N LYS A 75 -0.57 -20.47 9.83
CA LYS A 75 0.50 -20.53 10.85
C LYS A 75 1.82 -19.99 10.32
N ALA A 76 2.12 -20.25 9.05
CA ALA A 76 3.31 -19.77 8.37
C ALA A 76 2.92 -19.08 7.06
N ILE A 77 3.49 -17.91 6.80
CA ILE A 77 3.30 -17.12 5.57
C ILE A 77 4.67 -16.67 5.08
N SER A 78 4.89 -16.76 3.77
CA SER A 78 6.08 -16.18 3.13
C SER A 78 5.67 -15.54 1.81
N PHE A 79 6.22 -14.37 1.52
CA PHE A 79 6.06 -13.72 0.23
C PHE A 79 7.22 -12.74 -0.07
N ASP A 80 7.42 -12.51 -1.35
CA ASP A 80 8.21 -11.39 -1.84
C ASP A 80 7.30 -10.20 -2.09
N PHE A 81 7.84 -8.99 -1.99
CA PHE A 81 7.09 -7.78 -2.30
C PHE A 81 7.93 -6.73 -3.03
N ASP A 82 7.24 -5.94 -3.84
CA ASP A 82 7.73 -4.66 -4.32
C ASP A 82 6.92 -3.56 -3.65
N SER A 83 7.56 -2.48 -3.24
CA SER A 83 6.88 -1.35 -2.65
C SER A 83 7.34 -0.02 -3.25
N ASN A 84 6.43 0.95 -3.23
CA ASN A 84 6.72 2.33 -3.60
C ASN A 84 6.16 3.26 -2.52
N LEU A 85 7.05 4.03 -1.91
CA LEU A 85 6.69 5.10 -0.97
C LEU A 85 6.75 6.42 -1.71
N GLU A 86 5.61 7.09 -1.86
CA GLU A 86 5.59 8.47 -2.33
C GLU A 86 5.91 9.41 -1.18
N VAL A 87 6.73 10.39 -1.46
CA VAL A 87 7.08 11.50 -0.57
C VAL A 87 6.85 12.81 -1.29
N VAL A 88 6.47 13.83 -0.55
CA VAL A 88 6.24 15.17 -1.11
C VAL A 88 7.35 16.08 -0.62
N THR A 89 8.09 16.66 -1.55
CA THR A 89 9.15 17.62 -1.23
C THR A 89 8.55 18.94 -0.70
N THR A 90 9.38 19.77 -0.08
CA THR A 90 8.98 21.12 0.34
C THR A 90 8.51 22.03 -0.80
N GLU A 91 8.88 21.69 -2.03
CA GLU A 91 8.48 22.41 -3.26
C GLU A 91 7.20 21.80 -3.87
N GLY A 92 6.59 20.79 -3.22
CA GLY A 92 5.36 20.15 -3.66
C GLY A 92 5.55 19.06 -4.73
N GLN A 93 6.79 18.66 -5.04
CA GLN A 93 7.04 17.58 -6.00
C GLN A 93 6.80 16.22 -5.31
N LYS A 94 6.00 15.34 -5.94
CA LYS A 94 5.88 13.95 -5.54
C LYS A 94 7.02 13.11 -6.12
N ILE A 95 7.67 12.32 -5.28
CA ILE A 95 8.77 11.43 -5.63
C ILE A 95 8.45 10.03 -5.12
N GLY A 96 8.57 9.01 -5.97
CA GLY A 96 8.41 7.61 -5.60
C GLY A 96 9.75 6.99 -5.21
N LEU A 97 9.81 6.36 -4.04
CA LEU A 97 10.96 5.63 -3.52
C LEU A 97 10.66 4.13 -3.59
N ALA A 98 11.18 3.48 -4.64
CA ALA A 98 10.95 2.07 -4.87
C ALA A 98 11.87 1.19 -4.01
N SER A 99 11.32 0.08 -3.52
CA SER A 99 12.08 -0.97 -2.84
C SER A 99 11.46 -2.34 -3.08
N SER A 100 12.26 -3.40 -2.90
CA SER A 100 11.82 -4.79 -2.93
C SER A 100 12.27 -5.49 -1.66
N GLY A 101 11.56 -6.54 -1.27
CA GLY A 101 11.88 -7.28 -0.06
C GLY A 101 11.21 -8.64 0.01
N THR A 102 11.45 -9.31 1.13
CA THR A 102 10.85 -10.58 1.50
C THR A 102 10.23 -10.49 2.88
N LEU A 103 9.17 -11.23 3.12
CA LEU A 103 8.59 -11.38 4.43
C LEU A 103 8.34 -12.85 4.73
N ASN A 104 8.80 -13.30 5.91
CA ASN A 104 8.47 -14.57 6.52
C ASN A 104 7.78 -14.33 7.86
N VAL A 105 6.66 -15.00 8.07
CA VAL A 105 5.90 -14.96 9.32
C VAL A 105 5.73 -16.38 9.83
N ASN A 106 5.93 -16.58 11.11
CA ASN A 106 5.50 -17.79 11.83
C ASN A 106 4.73 -17.34 13.08
N ARG A 107 3.42 -17.54 13.01
CA ARG A 107 2.51 -17.13 14.09
C ARG A 107 2.71 -18.02 15.33
N PRO A 108 2.52 -17.48 16.50
CA PRO A 108 1.94 -16.16 16.77
C PRO A 108 2.95 -14.99 16.88
N ASP A 109 4.27 -15.26 16.85
CA ASP A 109 5.25 -14.37 17.45
C ASP A 109 6.56 -14.19 16.68
N LYS A 110 6.61 -14.57 15.40
CA LYS A 110 7.86 -14.47 14.62
C LYS A 110 7.67 -13.77 13.29
N ILE A 111 8.56 -12.83 13.01
CA ILE A 111 8.66 -12.12 11.73
C ILE A 111 10.12 -12.02 11.33
N HIS A 112 10.40 -12.24 10.05
CA HIS A 112 11.66 -11.90 9.41
C HIS A 112 11.37 -11.18 8.09
N MET A 113 11.83 -9.96 7.97
CA MET A 113 11.62 -9.12 6.79
C MET A 113 12.95 -8.54 6.31
N THR A 114 13.13 -8.54 5.00
CA THR A 114 14.19 -7.77 4.33
C THR A 114 13.56 -6.70 3.44
N ARG A 115 14.19 -5.55 3.31
CA ARG A 115 13.82 -4.53 2.34
C ARG A 115 15.06 -3.83 1.80
N THR A 116 15.22 -3.85 0.48
CA THR A 116 16.31 -3.19 -0.23
C THR A 116 15.77 -2.17 -1.22
N GLY A 117 16.27 -0.96 -1.15
CA GLY A 117 15.96 0.14 -2.06
C GLY A 117 17.18 1.02 -2.26
N GLY A 118 17.10 2.03 -3.13
CA GLY A 118 18.20 2.92 -3.41
C GLY A 118 18.70 3.75 -2.21
N PHE A 119 17.88 3.88 -1.17
CA PHE A 119 18.13 4.70 0.01
C PHE A 119 18.13 3.90 1.32
N ALA A 120 17.71 2.65 1.32
CA ALA A 120 17.65 1.79 2.50
C ALA A 120 17.93 0.33 2.14
N ASP A 121 18.75 -0.33 2.95
CA ASP A 121 18.91 -1.78 2.98
C ASP A 121 18.79 -2.21 4.43
N VAL A 122 17.63 -2.76 4.77
CA VAL A 122 17.26 -3.07 6.15
C VAL A 122 16.83 -4.52 6.27
N GLU A 123 17.09 -5.08 7.46
CA GLU A 123 16.62 -6.39 7.86
C GLU A 123 15.98 -6.27 9.24
N PHE A 124 14.80 -6.84 9.37
CA PHE A 124 13.98 -6.78 10.57
C PHE A 124 13.64 -8.18 11.03
N VAL A 125 13.89 -8.48 12.29
CA VAL A 125 13.51 -9.76 12.91
C VAL A 125 12.81 -9.50 14.23
N PHE A 126 11.73 -10.24 14.44
CA PHE A 126 11.05 -10.40 15.71
C PHE A 126 11.00 -11.88 16.05
N ASP A 127 11.46 -12.25 17.23
CA ASP A 127 11.57 -13.64 17.70
C ASP A 127 10.58 -13.99 18.82
N GLY A 128 9.60 -13.10 19.10
CA GLY A 128 8.62 -13.24 20.17
C GLY A 128 9.08 -12.65 21.53
N LYS A 129 10.30 -12.14 21.59
CA LYS A 129 10.87 -11.49 22.79
C LYS A 129 11.56 -10.20 22.46
N THR A 130 12.26 -10.17 21.34
CA THR A 130 13.12 -9.07 20.95
C THR A 130 12.84 -8.71 19.51
N VAL A 131 12.72 -7.43 19.24
CA VAL A 131 12.74 -6.88 17.90
C VAL A 131 14.13 -6.35 17.59
N THR A 132 14.67 -6.73 16.42
CA THR A 132 15.96 -6.24 15.91
C THR A 132 15.75 -5.67 14.53
N LEU A 133 16.16 -4.41 14.32
CA LEU A 133 16.23 -3.74 13.03
C LEU A 133 17.70 -3.43 12.72
N LEU A 134 18.21 -3.95 11.61
CA LEU A 134 19.56 -3.72 11.12
C LEU A 134 19.53 -2.88 9.84
N GLY A 135 20.19 -1.73 9.86
CA GLY A 135 20.50 -0.91 8.68
C GLY A 135 21.86 -1.33 8.12
N LYS A 136 21.87 -2.18 7.09
CA LYS A 136 23.10 -2.83 6.58
C LYS A 136 24.09 -1.81 6.03
N ASN A 137 23.63 -0.87 5.20
CA ASN A 137 24.48 0.15 4.59
C ASN A 137 25.09 1.11 5.62
N ALA A 138 24.29 1.51 6.61
CA ALA A 138 24.72 2.42 7.67
C ALA A 138 25.51 1.71 8.78
N LYS A 139 25.52 0.36 8.81
CA LYS A 139 26.10 -0.46 9.87
C LYS A 139 25.61 -0.05 11.26
N VAL A 140 24.30 0.14 11.37
CA VAL A 140 23.63 0.49 12.62
C VAL A 140 22.53 -0.52 12.93
N TYR A 141 22.18 -0.70 14.20
CA TYR A 141 21.04 -1.52 14.57
C TYR A 141 20.31 -0.95 15.78
N VAL A 142 19.03 -1.27 15.85
CA VAL A 142 18.20 -1.08 17.06
C VAL A 142 17.76 -2.45 17.52
N GLN A 143 17.77 -2.66 18.82
CA GLN A 143 17.29 -3.88 19.45
C GLN A 143 16.57 -3.52 20.74
N GLU A 144 15.28 -3.90 20.81
CA GLU A 144 14.38 -3.59 21.93
C GLU A 144 13.69 -4.87 22.40
N GLU A 145 13.42 -4.95 23.70
CA GLU A 145 12.62 -6.02 24.27
C GLU A 145 11.13 -5.71 24.07
N VAL A 146 10.46 -6.60 23.34
CA VAL A 146 9.02 -6.56 23.04
C VAL A 146 8.49 -7.99 23.18
N PRO A 147 8.32 -8.51 24.41
CA PRO A 147 7.81 -9.87 24.57
C PRO A 147 6.34 -9.95 24.19
N GLY A 148 5.98 -10.96 23.39
CA GLY A 148 4.60 -11.22 23.04
C GLY A 148 4.37 -11.67 21.60
N THR A 149 3.19 -11.39 21.09
CA THR A 149 2.73 -11.79 19.76
C THR A 149 3.02 -10.71 18.71
N ILE A 150 2.76 -11.05 17.44
CA ILE A 150 2.81 -10.08 16.32
C ILE A 150 1.84 -8.91 16.58
N ASP A 151 0.65 -9.19 17.11
CA ASP A 151 -0.33 -8.15 17.42
C ASP A 151 0.21 -7.15 18.44
N GLN A 152 0.81 -7.66 19.52
CA GLN A 152 1.46 -6.83 20.54
C GLN A 152 2.64 -6.05 19.99
N LEU A 153 3.45 -6.65 19.09
CA LEU A 153 4.52 -5.94 18.41
C LEU A 153 3.99 -4.76 17.59
N VAL A 154 2.94 -4.97 16.79
CA VAL A 154 2.34 -3.90 15.97
C VAL A 154 1.81 -2.77 16.86
N ASP A 155 1.17 -3.11 17.98
CA ASP A 155 0.66 -2.14 18.96
C ASP A 155 1.80 -1.37 19.65
N GLU A 156 2.89 -2.02 20.05
CA GLU A 156 4.07 -1.38 20.64
C GLU A 156 4.77 -0.44 19.65
N LEU A 157 4.94 -0.89 18.39
CA LEU A 157 5.51 -0.05 17.32
C LEU A 157 4.69 1.22 17.11
N ARG A 158 3.36 1.12 17.14
CA ARG A 158 2.44 2.26 16.97
C ARG A 158 2.41 3.18 18.18
N ASN A 159 2.20 2.63 19.36
CA ASN A 159 1.83 3.39 20.55
C ASN A 159 3.03 3.81 21.41
N LYS A 160 4.01 2.91 21.60
CA LYS A 160 5.17 3.16 22.45
C LYS A 160 6.33 3.79 21.66
N PHE A 161 6.65 3.21 20.51
CA PHE A 161 7.78 3.70 19.71
C PHE A 161 7.38 4.81 18.75
N GLN A 162 6.09 5.08 18.56
CA GLN A 162 5.56 6.06 17.59
C GLN A 162 6.08 5.82 16.17
N ARG A 163 6.20 4.53 15.80
CA ARG A 163 6.77 4.04 14.54
C ARG A 163 5.80 3.09 13.84
N PRO A 164 4.62 3.57 13.38
CA PRO A 164 3.69 2.72 12.65
C PRO A 164 4.37 2.21 11.37
N VAL A 165 4.30 0.90 11.16
CA VAL A 165 4.82 0.28 9.94
C VAL A 165 3.67 0.14 8.95
N PRO A 166 3.74 0.77 7.76
CA PRO A 166 2.68 0.68 6.78
C PRO A 166 2.35 -0.77 6.41
N ALA A 167 1.07 -1.11 6.36
CA ALA A 167 0.54 -2.45 6.08
C ALA A 167 0.85 -3.54 7.14
N ALA A 168 1.46 -3.20 8.29
CA ALA A 168 1.68 -4.18 9.36
C ALA A 168 0.36 -4.72 9.94
N ASP A 169 -0.73 -3.97 9.82
CA ASP A 169 -2.07 -4.41 10.21
C ASP A 169 -2.49 -5.71 9.49
N LEU A 170 -2.01 -5.94 8.26
CA LEU A 170 -2.28 -7.18 7.50
C LEU A 170 -1.61 -8.43 8.12
N LEU A 171 -0.66 -8.24 9.03
CA LEU A 171 0.02 -9.33 9.74
C LEU A 171 -0.67 -9.69 11.07
N MET A 172 -1.59 -8.86 11.55
CA MET A 172 -2.31 -9.09 12.80
C MET A 172 -3.26 -10.30 12.70
N SER A 173 -3.66 -10.83 13.83
CA SER A 173 -4.52 -12.01 13.91
C SER A 173 -5.97 -11.75 13.49
N ASP A 174 -6.40 -10.48 13.51
CA ASP A 174 -7.78 -10.07 13.14
C ASP A 174 -7.77 -8.74 12.38
N VAL A 175 -7.36 -8.80 11.13
CA VAL A 175 -7.27 -7.63 10.23
C VAL A 175 -8.62 -6.92 10.07
N TYR A 176 -9.70 -7.70 9.99
CA TYR A 176 -11.05 -7.17 9.79
C TYR A 176 -11.47 -6.23 10.92
N ASN A 177 -11.33 -6.67 12.16
CA ASN A 177 -11.72 -5.86 13.33
C ASN A 177 -10.72 -4.72 13.63
N GLN A 178 -9.52 -4.74 13.05
CA GLN A 178 -8.60 -3.60 13.13
C GLN A 178 -9.00 -2.46 12.18
N ILE A 179 -9.49 -2.77 10.98
CA ILE A 179 -9.71 -1.77 9.92
C ILE A 179 -11.18 -1.36 9.83
N MET A 180 -12.13 -2.30 9.91
CA MET A 180 -13.56 -2.01 9.69
C MET A 180 -14.17 -0.99 10.65
N PRO A 181 -13.85 -0.96 11.96
CA PRO A 181 -14.37 0.07 12.85
C PRO A 181 -13.92 1.50 12.51
N LEU A 182 -12.80 1.63 11.79
CA LEU A 182 -12.26 2.92 11.34
C LEU A 182 -12.82 3.35 9.99
N ALA A 183 -13.42 2.43 9.23
CA ALA A 183 -13.92 2.70 7.89
C ALA A 183 -15.23 3.52 7.94
N THR A 184 -15.20 4.71 7.36
CA THR A 184 -16.35 5.60 7.20
C THR A 184 -17.06 5.39 5.86
N ASN A 185 -16.40 4.75 4.90
CA ASN A 185 -16.96 4.38 3.60
C ASN A 185 -16.26 3.11 3.09
N THR A 186 -17.03 2.20 2.51
CA THR A 186 -16.55 0.92 1.97
C THR A 186 -17.18 0.70 0.59
N LYS A 187 -16.37 0.29 -0.39
CA LYS A 187 -16.81 0.03 -1.76
C LYS A 187 -16.22 -1.26 -2.29
N ASP A 188 -17.03 -2.02 -3.00
CA ASP A 188 -16.61 -3.05 -3.94
C ASP A 188 -16.47 -2.38 -5.32
N LEU A 189 -15.27 -2.43 -5.90
CA LEU A 189 -14.96 -1.85 -7.21
C LEU A 189 -14.96 -2.92 -8.32
N GLY A 190 -15.41 -4.13 -7.99
CA GLY A 190 -15.41 -5.27 -8.89
C GLY A 190 -14.05 -5.98 -8.95
N SER A 191 -13.73 -6.55 -10.10
CA SER A 191 -12.49 -7.31 -10.29
C SER A 191 -11.38 -6.48 -10.95
N GLY A 192 -10.14 -6.88 -10.69
CA GLY A 192 -8.94 -6.38 -11.34
C GLY A 192 -7.89 -7.48 -11.49
N VAL A 193 -6.85 -7.23 -12.27
CA VAL A 193 -5.76 -8.20 -12.48
C VAL A 193 -4.45 -7.61 -11.98
N ILE A 194 -3.82 -8.28 -11.02
CA ILE A 194 -2.51 -7.92 -10.48
C ILE A 194 -1.51 -9.01 -10.86
N ARG A 195 -0.54 -8.70 -11.71
CA ARG A 195 0.50 -9.64 -12.19
C ARG A 195 -0.07 -10.96 -12.73
N GLY A 196 -1.22 -10.92 -13.41
CA GLY A 196 -1.90 -12.10 -13.96
C GLY A 196 -2.79 -12.86 -12.97
N VAL A 197 -2.92 -12.38 -11.73
CA VAL A 197 -3.85 -12.94 -10.73
C VAL A 197 -5.13 -12.10 -10.75
N GLU A 198 -6.27 -12.74 -10.95
CA GLU A 198 -7.59 -12.11 -10.78
C GLU A 198 -7.86 -11.84 -9.32
N CYS A 199 -8.25 -10.61 -9.02
CA CYS A 199 -8.45 -10.12 -7.66
C CYS A 199 -9.75 -9.35 -7.55
N ASP A 200 -10.43 -9.42 -6.41
CA ASP A 200 -11.48 -8.50 -6.01
C ASP A 200 -10.83 -7.19 -5.56
N HIS A 201 -11.34 -6.06 -6.03
CA HIS A 201 -10.81 -4.73 -5.73
C HIS A 201 -11.73 -3.99 -4.79
N LEU A 202 -11.26 -3.71 -3.58
CA LEU A 202 -12.00 -3.02 -2.53
C LEU A 202 -11.37 -1.68 -2.20
N ALA A 203 -12.19 -0.71 -1.80
CA ALA A 203 -11.73 0.58 -1.30
C ALA A 203 -12.41 0.93 0.02
N PHE A 204 -11.63 1.46 0.95
CA PHE A 204 -12.08 1.90 2.27
C PHE A 204 -11.60 3.32 2.51
N ARG A 205 -12.42 4.13 3.17
CA ARG A 205 -12.04 5.46 3.66
C ARG A 205 -12.07 5.47 5.17
N THR A 206 -11.04 6.02 5.78
CA THR A 206 -10.99 6.37 7.21
C THR A 206 -10.88 7.88 7.37
N GLU A 207 -10.75 8.39 8.59
CA GLU A 207 -10.48 9.81 8.81
C GLU A 207 -9.08 10.25 8.37
N GLU A 208 -8.10 9.35 8.37
CA GLU A 208 -6.69 9.63 8.12
C GLU A 208 -6.23 9.23 6.72
N VAL A 209 -6.75 8.10 6.21
CA VAL A 209 -6.27 7.50 4.97
C VAL A 209 -7.40 6.93 4.12
N ASP A 210 -7.18 6.87 2.81
CA ASP A 210 -7.88 5.96 1.90
C ASP A 210 -7.06 4.69 1.71
N LEU A 211 -7.72 3.54 1.79
CA LEU A 211 -7.14 2.23 1.59
C LEU A 211 -7.73 1.58 0.34
N GLN A 212 -6.90 0.96 -0.47
CA GLN A 212 -7.34 0.08 -1.53
C GLN A 212 -6.64 -1.26 -1.38
N ILE A 213 -7.36 -2.34 -1.61
CA ILE A 213 -6.81 -3.69 -1.55
C ILE A 213 -7.34 -4.53 -2.70
N TRP A 214 -6.45 -5.31 -3.30
CA TRP A 214 -6.76 -6.33 -4.30
C TRP A 214 -6.55 -7.69 -3.67
N ILE A 215 -7.61 -8.46 -3.56
CA ILE A 215 -7.65 -9.76 -2.87
C ILE A 215 -7.74 -10.85 -3.94
N ALA A 216 -6.83 -11.82 -3.93
CA ALA A 216 -6.87 -12.94 -4.87
C ALA A 216 -8.20 -13.67 -4.80
N GLN A 217 -8.82 -13.93 -5.96
CA GLN A 217 -10.04 -14.72 -6.06
C GLN A 217 -9.77 -16.21 -5.81
N GLY A 218 -10.78 -16.93 -5.35
CA GLY A 218 -10.72 -18.37 -5.14
C GLY A 218 -10.54 -18.78 -3.68
N SER A 219 -9.95 -19.95 -3.44
CA SER A 219 -9.86 -20.57 -2.11
C SER A 219 -8.80 -19.96 -1.19
N ASN A 220 -7.86 -19.21 -1.74
CA ASN A 220 -6.74 -18.61 -1.01
C ASN A 220 -6.75 -17.09 -1.17
N PRO A 221 -7.67 -16.36 -0.51
CA PRO A 221 -7.83 -14.92 -0.67
C PRO A 221 -6.73 -14.15 0.07
N TYR A 222 -5.55 -14.03 -0.53
CA TYR A 222 -4.45 -13.22 -0.02
C TYR A 222 -4.42 -11.82 -0.65
N PRO A 223 -3.82 -10.81 -0.01
CA PRO A 223 -3.67 -9.48 -0.59
C PRO A 223 -2.63 -9.50 -1.72
N CYS A 224 -3.06 -9.29 -2.97
CA CYS A 224 -2.17 -9.16 -4.14
C CYS A 224 -1.49 -7.79 -4.20
N ARG A 225 -2.24 -6.74 -3.80
CA ARG A 225 -1.79 -5.36 -3.73
C ARG A 225 -2.51 -4.64 -2.60
N TYR A 226 -1.81 -3.72 -1.95
CA TYR A 226 -2.36 -2.84 -0.94
C TYR A 226 -1.84 -1.42 -1.15
N VAL A 227 -2.74 -0.43 -1.13
CA VAL A 227 -2.41 0.98 -1.32
C VAL A 227 -2.99 1.78 -0.16
N ILE A 228 -2.14 2.56 0.49
CA ILE A 228 -2.51 3.54 1.51
C ILE A 228 -2.30 4.92 0.92
N THR A 229 -3.34 5.76 0.92
CA THR A 229 -3.25 7.16 0.49
C THR A 229 -3.46 8.06 1.69
N SER A 230 -2.50 8.89 2.03
CA SER A 230 -2.62 9.85 3.13
C SER A 230 -3.57 11.00 2.73
N GLN A 231 -4.60 11.25 3.55
CA GLN A 231 -5.53 12.36 3.32
C GLN A 231 -5.08 13.66 4.00
N LYS A 232 -4.29 13.57 5.06
CA LYS A 232 -3.87 14.71 5.88
C LYS A 232 -2.57 15.36 5.39
N VAL A 233 -1.81 14.68 4.54
CA VAL A 233 -0.56 15.20 3.97
C VAL A 233 -0.84 15.86 2.63
N ALA A 234 -0.33 17.08 2.43
CA ALA A 234 -0.45 17.80 1.15
C ALA A 234 0.12 16.96 0.00
N GLY A 235 -0.60 16.93 -1.12
CA GLY A 235 -0.25 16.09 -2.27
C GLY A 235 -0.69 14.63 -2.14
N SER A 236 -1.31 14.23 -1.02
CA SER A 236 -1.87 12.89 -0.79
C SER A 236 -0.92 11.77 -1.22
N PRO A 237 0.29 11.67 -0.62
CA PRO A 237 1.26 10.65 -0.99
C PRO A 237 0.72 9.25 -0.70
N GLN A 238 1.17 8.28 -1.50
CA GLN A 238 0.74 6.90 -1.43
C GLN A 238 1.90 5.98 -1.00
N TYR A 239 1.54 4.94 -0.28
CA TYR A 239 2.38 3.78 -0.06
C TYR A 239 1.72 2.57 -0.74
N THR A 240 2.43 1.94 -1.66
CA THR A 240 1.95 0.77 -2.41
C THR A 240 2.82 -0.43 -2.09
N ILE A 241 2.19 -1.59 -1.83
CA ILE A 241 2.85 -2.90 -1.78
C ILE A 241 2.21 -3.80 -2.83
N ASP A 242 3.04 -4.41 -3.67
CA ASP A 242 2.69 -5.50 -4.57
C ASP A 242 3.26 -6.81 -4.02
N VAL A 243 2.40 -7.76 -3.71
CA VAL A 243 2.78 -9.08 -3.18
C VAL A 243 3.10 -10.03 -4.34
N ARG A 244 4.15 -10.82 -4.16
CA ARG A 244 4.61 -11.85 -5.10
C ARG A 244 4.93 -13.14 -4.36
N SER A 245 4.96 -14.24 -5.07
CA SER A 245 5.46 -15.53 -4.55
C SER A 245 4.77 -15.97 -3.24
N TRP A 246 3.46 -15.71 -3.11
CA TRP A 246 2.71 -16.04 -1.89
C TRP A 246 2.77 -17.54 -1.58
N LYS A 247 3.16 -17.87 -0.35
CA LYS A 247 3.25 -19.25 0.17
C LYS A 247 2.71 -19.33 1.58
N THR A 248 2.12 -20.46 1.94
CA THR A 248 1.59 -20.72 3.29
C THR A 248 1.89 -22.14 3.74
N GLY A 249 1.87 -22.36 5.05
CA GLY A 249 1.99 -23.69 5.66
C GLY A 249 3.28 -24.41 5.25
N ALA A 250 3.16 -25.61 4.71
CA ALA A 250 4.31 -26.48 4.36
C ALA A 250 5.16 -25.95 3.18
N GLU A 251 4.65 -25.00 2.40
CA GLU A 251 5.40 -24.37 1.31
C GLU A 251 6.38 -23.30 1.79
N VAL A 252 6.23 -22.85 3.05
CA VAL A 252 7.12 -21.85 3.66
C VAL A 252 8.42 -22.51 4.06
N ALA A 253 9.53 -22.00 3.52
CA ALA A 253 10.86 -22.47 3.89
C ALA A 253 11.14 -22.22 5.39
N ALA A 254 11.90 -23.12 6.01
CA ALA A 254 12.31 -22.94 7.40
C ALA A 254 13.14 -21.67 7.56
N ASP A 255 12.74 -20.83 8.52
CA ASP A 255 13.47 -19.62 8.93
C ASP A 255 13.88 -19.77 10.40
N ARG A 256 15.05 -19.24 10.76
CA ARG A 256 15.53 -19.28 12.14
C ARG A 256 15.03 -18.11 12.97
N PHE A 257 14.47 -17.09 12.35
CA PHE A 257 14.02 -15.85 12.98
C PHE A 257 15.07 -15.26 13.93
N ASN A 258 16.31 -15.28 13.49
CA ASN A 258 17.47 -14.78 14.21
C ASN A 258 18.29 -13.88 13.33
N LEU A 259 18.64 -12.71 13.84
CA LEU A 259 19.46 -11.72 13.13
C LEU A 259 20.77 -11.51 13.93
N PRO A 260 21.85 -12.19 13.56
CA PRO A 260 23.16 -11.92 14.15
C PRO A 260 23.62 -10.50 13.73
N VAL A 261 23.82 -9.67 14.74
CA VAL A 261 24.33 -8.31 14.52
C VAL A 261 25.79 -8.39 14.04
N PRO A 262 26.12 -7.79 12.89
CA PRO A 262 27.49 -7.81 12.37
C PRO A 262 28.50 -7.14 13.31
N ALA A 263 29.70 -7.69 13.39
CA ALA A 263 30.78 -7.08 14.15
C ALA A 263 31.04 -5.62 13.66
N GLY A 264 31.11 -4.69 14.61
CA GLY A 264 31.33 -3.28 14.32
C GLY A 264 30.07 -2.49 13.97
N ALA A 265 28.88 -3.09 13.96
CA ALA A 265 27.64 -2.34 13.87
C ALA A 265 27.40 -1.54 15.16
N LYS A 266 27.01 -0.26 15.00
CA LYS A 266 26.74 0.64 16.13
C LYS A 266 25.29 0.45 16.59
N LYS A 267 25.09 0.22 17.89
CA LYS A 267 23.75 0.20 18.49
C LYS A 267 23.22 1.63 18.58
N LEU A 268 21.97 1.80 18.15
CA LEU A 268 21.14 3.01 18.31
C LEU A 268 19.98 2.70 19.25
N THR A 269 19.34 3.73 19.78
CA THR A 269 18.03 3.61 20.41
C THR A 269 16.92 3.81 19.39
N ALA A 270 15.69 3.43 19.71
CA ALA A 270 14.55 3.68 18.84
C ALA A 270 14.36 5.18 18.52
N ASN A 271 14.75 6.06 19.45
CA ASN A 271 14.66 7.52 19.26
C ASN A 271 15.74 8.08 18.32
N ASP A 272 16.83 7.36 18.09
CA ASP A 272 17.91 7.77 17.18
C ASP A 272 17.61 7.41 15.72
N LEU A 273 16.55 6.61 15.47
CA LEU A 273 16.12 6.30 14.11
C LEU A 273 15.53 7.56 13.47
N PRO A 274 15.86 7.86 12.19
CA PRO A 274 15.17 8.89 11.43
C PRO A 274 13.67 8.56 11.39
N ASP A 275 12.82 9.57 11.32
CA ASP A 275 11.40 9.34 11.11
C ASP A 275 11.19 8.57 9.82
N ILE A 276 10.16 7.67 9.81
CA ILE A 276 9.86 6.93 8.59
C ILE A 276 9.40 7.86 7.45
N ASP A 277 8.96 9.07 7.81
CA ASP A 277 8.62 10.15 6.89
C ASP A 277 9.81 11.06 6.59
N GLU A 278 10.97 10.87 7.23
CA GLU A 278 12.19 11.60 6.91
C GLU A 278 12.74 11.13 5.57
N LEU A 279 12.76 12.07 4.65
CA LEU A 279 13.41 11.90 3.36
C LEU A 279 14.93 11.76 3.54
N PRO A 280 15.62 11.05 2.64
CA PRO A 280 17.07 11.17 2.53
C PRO A 280 17.48 12.65 2.59
N ALA A 281 18.64 12.96 3.17
CA ALA A 281 19.09 14.34 3.43
C ALA A 281 19.05 15.27 2.20
N ILE A 282 19.09 14.70 0.98
CA ILE A 282 18.93 15.45 -0.27
C ILE A 282 17.55 16.07 -0.46
N PHE A 283 16.53 15.55 0.24
CA PHE A 283 15.15 16.03 0.20
C PHE A 283 14.74 16.79 1.47
N ALA A 284 15.60 16.84 2.48
CA ALA A 284 15.35 17.59 3.68
C ALA A 284 15.25 19.09 3.37
N ALA A 285 14.27 19.77 3.99
CA ALA A 285 14.20 21.21 3.91
C ALA A 285 15.51 21.81 4.39
N LYS A 286 16.13 22.65 3.58
CA LYS A 286 17.20 23.52 4.10
C LYS A 286 16.56 24.43 5.14
N LYS A 287 16.91 24.20 6.42
CA LYS A 287 16.54 25.08 7.52
C LYS A 287 17.14 26.45 7.30
#